data_374331e193d57bb349783cbe541e2654
#
_entry.id   374331e193d57bb349783cbe541e2654
#
_cell.length_a   1.000
_cell.length_b   1.000
_cell.length_c   1.000
_cell.angle_alpha   90.00
_cell.angle_beta   90.00
_cell.angle_gamma   90.00
#
_symmetry.space_group_name_H-M   'P 1'
#
loop_
_entity.id
_entity.type
_entity.pdbx_description
1 polymer ?
#
loop_
_entity_poly.entity_id
_entity_poly.type
_entity_poly.pdbx_seq_one_letter_code
_entity_poly.pdbx_strand_id
1 'polypeptide(L)'
;GVRVNAVAPGYVLTPMVANLISSGKLDEKNLMRRTPLGRLASPNEIAEVILFLASKLASYINGAIIPVDGGYTAYGAAGPAIEIE
;
A
#
# COMPACT_ATOMS: atom_id res chain seq x y z
N GLY A 1 -28.48 -1.93 6.57
CA GLY A 1 -27.95 -0.89 5.75
C GLY A 1 -26.50 -0.50 6.02
N VAL A 2 -25.73 -1.33 6.72
CA VAL A 2 -24.32 -1.05 7.01
C VAL A 2 -23.44 -1.85 6.04
N ARG A 3 -22.48 -1.18 5.42
CA ARG A 3 -21.44 -1.83 4.61
C ARG A 3 -20.14 -1.91 5.41
N VAL A 4 -19.42 -2.99 5.26
CA VAL A 4 -18.14 -3.22 5.93
C VAL A 4 -17.14 -3.65 4.88
N ASN A 5 -16.07 -2.88 4.73
CA ASN A 5 -14.97 -3.18 3.83
C ASN A 5 -13.64 -2.95 4.55
N ALA A 6 -12.58 -3.48 4.01
CA ALA A 6 -11.24 -3.32 4.56
C ALA A 6 -10.27 -2.88 3.47
N VAL A 7 -9.24 -2.13 3.85
CA VAL A 7 -8.07 -1.89 3.01
C VAL A 7 -6.89 -2.68 3.56
N ALA A 8 -6.07 -3.18 2.65
CA ALA A 8 -4.83 -3.88 2.98
C ALA A 8 -3.67 -3.09 2.38
N PRO A 9 -3.09 -2.13 3.13
CA PRO A 9 -1.98 -1.32 2.63
C PRO A 9 -0.71 -2.15 2.48
N GLY A 10 0.12 -1.77 1.49
CA GLY A 10 1.49 -2.24 1.40
C GLY A 10 2.42 -1.36 2.23
N TYR A 11 3.60 -1.05 1.68
CA TYR A 11 4.55 -0.18 2.36
C TYR A 11 4.14 1.29 2.20
N VAL A 12 3.90 1.95 3.32
CA VAL A 12 3.45 3.34 3.38
C VAL A 12 4.52 4.17 4.08
N LEU A 13 4.89 5.28 3.47
CA LEU A 13 5.88 6.21 4.05
C LEU A 13 5.22 7.06 5.12
N THR A 14 5.05 6.48 6.30
CA THR A 14 4.59 7.17 7.51
C THR A 14 5.77 7.80 8.23
N PRO A 15 5.54 8.72 9.20
CA PRO A 15 6.64 9.23 10.04
C PRO A 15 7.44 8.14 10.73
N MET A 16 6.79 7.08 11.21
CA MET A 16 7.48 5.95 11.84
C MET A 16 8.38 5.23 10.85
N VAL A 17 7.90 4.94 9.64
CA VAL A 17 8.68 4.28 8.60
C VAL A 17 9.83 5.18 8.14
N ALA A 18 9.59 6.48 7.98
CA ALA A 18 10.64 7.43 7.63
C ALA A 18 11.76 7.45 8.68
N ASN A 19 11.42 7.38 9.95
CA ASN A 19 12.42 7.29 11.03
C ASN A 19 13.23 6.00 10.97
N LEU A 20 12.58 4.88 10.67
CA LEU A 20 13.27 3.60 10.52
C LEU A 20 14.25 3.62 9.34
N ILE A 21 13.87 4.25 8.25
CA ILE A 21 14.73 4.41 7.07
C ILE A 21 15.92 5.32 7.42
N SER A 22 15.68 6.48 8.00
CA SER A 22 16.75 7.43 8.32
C SER A 22 17.72 6.91 9.37
N SER A 23 17.27 6.04 10.28
CA SER A 23 18.12 5.42 11.29
C SER A 23 18.85 4.16 10.80
N GLY A 24 18.66 3.76 9.55
CA GLY A 24 19.31 2.59 8.97
C GLY A 24 18.69 1.26 9.36
N LYS A 25 17.54 1.26 10.06
CA LYS A 25 16.87 0.01 10.47
C LYS A 25 16.02 -0.59 9.36
N LEU A 26 15.73 0.18 8.32
CA LEU A 26 14.93 -0.26 7.18
C LEU A 26 15.57 0.25 5.90
N ASP A 27 15.74 -0.65 4.92
CA ASP A 27 16.29 -0.30 3.61
C ASP A 27 15.14 0.03 2.64
N GLU A 28 14.97 1.33 2.36
CA GLU A 28 13.92 1.80 1.47
C GLU A 28 14.03 1.20 0.07
N LYS A 29 15.24 1.09 -0.48
CA LYS A 29 15.43 0.52 -1.82
C LYS A 29 14.99 -0.92 -1.89
N ASN A 30 15.16 -1.69 -0.82
CA ASN A 30 14.71 -3.07 -0.78
C ASN A 30 13.18 -3.15 -0.82
N LEU A 31 12.49 -2.26 -0.12
CA LEU A 31 11.03 -2.18 -0.16
C LEU A 31 10.54 -1.78 -1.56
N MET A 32 11.22 -0.80 -2.18
CA MET A 32 10.90 -0.35 -3.53
C MET A 32 11.05 -1.47 -4.57
N ARG A 33 12.13 -2.26 -4.47
CA ARG A 33 12.37 -3.37 -5.40
C ARG A 33 11.27 -4.43 -5.36
N ARG A 34 10.63 -4.60 -4.21
CA ARG A 34 9.58 -5.59 -4.03
C ARG A 34 8.20 -5.11 -4.44
N THR A 35 8.09 -3.84 -4.79
CA THR A 35 6.82 -3.20 -5.15
C THR A 35 6.82 -2.89 -6.63
N PRO A 36 5.91 -3.46 -7.44
CA PRO A 36 5.89 -3.21 -8.88
C PRO A 36 5.82 -1.73 -9.26
N LEU A 37 5.09 -0.88 -8.52
CA LEU A 37 5.09 0.55 -8.77
C LEU A 37 6.40 1.25 -8.39
N GLY A 38 7.31 0.56 -7.68
CA GLY A 38 8.67 1.03 -7.45
C GLY A 38 8.82 2.12 -6.40
N ARG A 39 7.84 2.32 -5.57
CA ARG A 39 7.87 3.33 -4.51
C ARG A 39 6.98 2.95 -3.34
N LEU A 40 7.20 3.59 -2.20
CA LEU A 40 6.27 3.50 -1.08
C LEU A 40 5.06 4.41 -1.36
N ALA A 41 3.93 4.05 -0.78
CA ALA A 41 2.73 4.88 -0.86
C ALA A 41 2.85 6.08 0.08
N SER A 42 2.18 7.17 -0.26
CA SER A 42 1.91 8.23 0.71
C SER A 42 0.69 7.85 1.57
N PRO A 43 0.61 8.33 2.83
CA PRO A 43 -0.58 8.09 3.66
C PRO A 43 -1.88 8.52 2.98
N ASN A 44 -1.86 9.60 2.20
CA ASN A 44 -3.03 10.09 1.49
C ASN A 44 -3.56 9.09 0.46
N GLU A 45 -2.68 8.31 -0.17
CA GLU A 45 -3.11 7.31 -1.13
C GLU A 45 -3.95 6.21 -0.47
N ILE A 46 -3.67 5.89 0.78
CA ILE A 46 -4.48 4.95 1.55
C ILE A 46 -5.77 5.62 2.02
N ALA A 47 -5.68 6.84 2.51
CA ALA A 47 -6.83 7.60 3.00
C ALA A 47 -7.88 7.84 1.90
N GLU A 48 -7.45 8.10 0.67
CA GLU A 48 -8.34 8.31 -0.47
C GLU A 48 -9.16 7.06 -0.79
N VAL A 49 -8.58 5.86 -0.67
CA VAL A 49 -9.30 4.61 -0.87
C VAL A 49 -10.32 4.39 0.25
N ILE A 50 -9.96 4.69 1.49
CA ILE A 50 -10.89 4.61 2.63
C ILE A 50 -12.06 5.55 2.42
N LEU A 51 -11.79 6.78 1.99
CA LEU A 51 -12.82 7.78 1.71
C LEU A 51 -13.77 7.30 0.60
N PHE A 52 -13.24 6.73 -0.47
CA PHE A 52 -14.04 6.16 -1.56
C PHE A 52 -14.96 5.06 -1.02
N LEU A 53 -14.42 4.12 -0.24
CA LEU A 53 -15.20 3.01 0.30
C LEU A 53 -16.29 3.47 1.26
N ALA A 54 -16.07 4.58 1.96
CA ALA A 54 -17.06 5.18 2.87
C ALA A 54 -18.12 6.00 2.13
N SER A 55 -17.90 6.31 0.86
CA SER A 55 -18.77 7.20 0.09
C SER A 55 -19.90 6.43 -0.62
N LYS A 56 -20.86 7.20 -1.14
CA LYS A 56 -21.94 6.65 -1.96
C LYS A 56 -21.44 6.04 -3.26
N LEU A 57 -20.27 6.43 -3.73
CA LEU A 57 -19.65 5.86 -4.93
C LEU A 57 -19.38 4.37 -4.78
N ALA A 58 -19.19 3.90 -3.56
CA ALA A 58 -18.97 2.50 -3.25
C ALA A 58 -20.23 1.80 -2.70
N SER A 59 -21.41 2.27 -3.07
CA SER A 59 -22.68 1.83 -2.48
C SER A 59 -22.98 0.33 -2.68
N TYR A 60 -22.39 -0.30 -3.68
CA TYR A 60 -22.57 -1.73 -3.94
C TYR A 60 -21.36 -2.57 -3.54
N ILE A 61 -20.37 -1.98 -2.85
CA ILE A 61 -19.19 -2.68 -2.35
C ILE A 61 -19.42 -3.03 -0.88
N ASN A 62 -19.40 -4.32 -0.57
CA ASN A 62 -19.62 -4.82 0.79
C ASN A 62 -18.86 -6.12 0.98
N GLY A 63 -18.10 -6.22 2.06
CA GLY A 63 -17.31 -7.40 2.37
C GLY A 63 -16.02 -7.52 1.57
N ALA A 64 -15.57 -6.44 0.94
CA ALA A 64 -14.36 -6.45 0.14
C ALA A 64 -13.12 -6.18 0.99
N ILE A 65 -12.01 -6.78 0.58
CA ILE A 65 -10.67 -6.44 1.07
C ILE A 65 -9.90 -5.90 -0.11
N ILE A 66 -9.53 -4.63 -0.07
CA ILE A 66 -8.90 -3.94 -1.19
C ILE A 66 -7.39 -3.80 -0.91
N PRO A 67 -6.52 -4.51 -1.64
CA PRO A 67 -5.09 -4.26 -1.56
C PRO A 67 -4.76 -2.88 -2.11
N VAL A 68 -4.01 -2.10 -1.34
CA VAL A 68 -3.54 -0.77 -1.75
C VAL A 68 -2.03 -0.77 -1.54
N ASP A 69 -1.33 -1.50 -2.40
CA ASP A 69 0.03 -1.97 -2.14
C ASP A 69 0.98 -1.83 -3.34
N GLY A 70 0.59 -1.07 -4.34
CA GLY A 70 1.43 -0.87 -5.53
C GLY A 70 1.72 -2.13 -6.32
N GLY A 71 0.92 -3.18 -6.15
CA GLY A 71 1.07 -4.46 -6.84
C GLY A 71 1.84 -5.52 -6.04
N TYR A 72 2.22 -5.23 -4.80
CA TYR A 72 3.04 -6.15 -3.98
C TYR A 72 2.43 -7.56 -3.90
N THR A 73 1.16 -7.68 -3.54
CA THR A 73 0.52 -8.99 -3.40
C THR A 73 0.20 -9.66 -4.72
N ALA A 74 0.07 -8.89 -5.80
CA ALA A 74 -0.14 -9.45 -7.14
C ALA A 74 1.14 -10.01 -7.75
N TYR A 75 2.31 -9.55 -7.29
CA TYR A 75 3.61 -10.01 -7.75
C TYR A 75 4.02 -11.26 -6.97
N GLY A 76 3.90 -12.42 -7.57
CA GLY A 76 4.14 -13.70 -6.90
C GLY A 76 5.51 -14.33 -7.15
N ALA A 77 6.39 -13.70 -7.92
CA ALA A 77 7.71 -14.28 -8.22
C ALA A 77 8.71 -13.99 -7.10
N ALA A 78 9.73 -14.82 -7.00
CA ALA A 78 10.86 -14.59 -6.12
C ALA A 78 11.74 -13.46 -6.67
N GLY A 79 12.35 -12.71 -5.76
CA GLY A 79 13.27 -11.64 -6.13
C GLY A 79 12.60 -10.29 -6.39
N PRO A 80 13.33 -9.33 -6.96
CA PRO A 80 12.82 -7.99 -7.19
C PRO A 80 11.75 -7.93 -8.26
N ALA A 81 10.71 -7.11 -8.04
CA ALA A 81 9.68 -6.82 -9.04
C ALA A 81 10.20 -5.81 -10.07
N ILE A 82 11.12 -4.95 -9.66
CA ILE A 82 11.79 -3.97 -10.51
C ILE A 82 13.26 -3.89 -10.14
N GLU A 83 14.07 -3.33 -11.06
CA GLU A 83 15.47 -3.04 -10.78
C GLU A 83 15.63 -1.60 -10.32
N ILE A 84 16.48 -1.42 -9.31
CA ILE A 84 16.86 -0.11 -8.75
C ILE A 84 18.37 -0.11 -8.62
N GLU A 85 19.01 0.88 -9.23
CA GLU A 85 20.45 1.11 -9.18
C GLU A 85 20.90 1.73 -7.85
#